data_296161f6a0df68e4b6429431f7945eb5
#
_entry.id   296161f6a0df68e4b6429431f7945eb5
#
_cell.length_a   1.000
_cell.length_b   1.000
_cell.length_c   1.000
_cell.angle_alpha   90.00
_cell.angle_beta   90.00
_cell.angle_gamma   90.00
#
_symmetry.space_group_name_H-M   'P 1'
#
loop_
_entity.id
_entity.type
_entity.pdbx_description
1 polymer ?
#
loop_
_entity_poly.entity_id
_entity_poly.type
_entity_poly.pdbx_seq_one_letter_code
_entity_poly.pdbx_strand_id
1 'polypeptide(L)'
;SAGSPYKLASSGAALAIEGPEQHCSAEITTPREPAFYGLSTADGISYRSIAWLHRKDVLATTLLQTCIRFRDRSQSCQFCAIEQSIEDGALVRKSPEQVAEVAAAAVRLDGVKQLVMTTGTPNSDDRGARLMAETAEAVKRRVNLPIQGQCEPPEDPRWYQRMKDAGIDSLGMHLEVVEPDVRRRILPGKSELSLERYYEAFADAVAVFGRGEVSTYLLAGLGDSKEALLDCCLRLIELGVYPFVVPFVPISGTPLE
;
A
#
# COMPACT_ATOMS: atom_id res chain seq x y z
N SER A 1 12.03 16.99 -0.68
CA SER A 1 11.31 17.77 -1.70
C SER A 1 12.18 18.95 -2.12
N ALA A 2 12.13 19.35 -3.38
CA ALA A 2 12.93 20.44 -3.93
C ALA A 2 12.73 21.81 -3.23
N GLY A 3 11.67 21.97 -2.44
CA GLY A 3 11.35 23.18 -1.68
C GLY A 3 11.63 23.09 -0.16
N SER A 4 12.23 21.99 0.33
CA SER A 4 12.50 21.88 1.77
C SER A 4 13.63 22.81 2.19
N PRO A 5 13.46 23.63 3.26
CA PRO A 5 14.55 24.42 3.81
C PRO A 5 15.60 23.58 4.56
N TYR A 6 15.28 22.30 4.82
CA TYR A 6 16.17 21.36 5.49
C TYR A 6 17.05 20.62 4.48
N LYS A 7 18.30 20.41 4.83
CA LYS A 7 19.27 19.68 4.00
C LYS A 7 19.83 18.48 4.76
N LEU A 8 20.08 17.41 4.01
CA LEU A 8 20.83 16.28 4.52
C LEU A 8 22.33 16.58 4.38
N ALA A 9 23.05 16.59 5.49
CA ALA A 9 24.49 16.78 5.55
C ALA A 9 25.18 15.52 6.04
N SER A 10 26.37 15.22 5.53
CA SER A 10 27.20 14.11 6.00
C SER A 10 28.54 14.66 6.51
N SER A 11 28.94 14.26 7.72
CA SER A 11 30.24 14.54 8.31
C SER A 11 30.89 13.22 8.71
N GLY A 12 31.73 12.68 7.84
CA GLY A 12 32.31 11.35 8.01
C GLY A 12 31.24 10.23 7.99
N ALA A 13 31.13 9.48 9.08
CA ALA A 13 30.14 8.40 9.24
C ALA A 13 28.78 8.88 9.80
N ALA A 14 28.68 10.13 10.25
CA ALA A 14 27.46 10.70 10.82
C ALA A 14 26.65 11.41 9.75
N LEU A 15 25.32 11.23 9.79
CA LEU A 15 24.36 11.97 8.98
C LEU A 15 23.60 12.94 9.89
N ALA A 16 23.31 14.14 9.39
CA ALA A 16 22.52 15.12 10.10
C ALA A 16 21.52 15.80 9.15
N ILE A 17 20.40 16.24 9.70
CA ILE A 17 19.50 17.17 9.03
C ILE A 17 19.84 18.56 9.53
N GLU A 18 20.18 19.44 8.62
CA GLU A 18 20.47 20.85 8.89
C GLU A 18 19.27 21.71 8.49
N GLY A 19 18.81 22.55 9.41
CA GLY A 19 17.76 23.54 9.17
C GLY A 19 18.31 24.86 8.65
N PRO A 20 17.43 25.80 8.29
CA PRO A 20 17.81 27.11 7.75
C PRO A 20 18.53 28.03 8.76
N GLU A 21 18.38 27.76 10.06
CA GLU A 21 19.05 28.51 11.12
C GLU A 21 20.34 27.81 11.56
N GLN A 22 21.43 28.59 11.83
CA GLN A 22 22.78 28.08 12.13
C GLN A 22 22.89 27.10 13.32
N HIS A 23 21.84 26.94 14.12
CA HIS A 23 21.83 26.05 15.29
C HIS A 23 20.78 24.93 15.19
N CYS A 24 20.12 24.78 14.04
CA CYS A 24 19.11 23.75 13.84
C CYS A 24 19.72 22.55 13.11
N SER A 25 20.44 21.72 13.84
CA SER A 25 21.00 20.48 13.33
C SER A 25 20.57 19.31 14.22
N ALA A 26 20.13 18.22 13.62
CA ALA A 26 19.80 16.98 14.32
C ALA A 26 20.56 15.81 13.69
N GLU A 27 21.33 15.10 14.49
CA GLU A 27 21.97 13.86 14.06
C GLU A 27 20.90 12.80 13.77
N ILE A 28 21.04 12.12 12.65
CA ILE A 28 20.15 11.04 12.25
C ILE A 28 20.93 9.75 12.08
N THR A 29 20.29 8.63 12.44
CA THR A 29 20.79 7.30 12.15
C THR A 29 19.99 6.70 11.01
N THR A 30 20.67 6.16 9.99
CA THR A 30 20.02 5.34 8.97
C THR A 30 19.86 3.91 9.49
N PRO A 31 18.71 3.28 9.23
CA PRO A 31 18.58 1.85 9.50
C PRO A 31 19.65 1.07 8.71
N ARG A 32 20.13 -0.02 9.28
CA ARG A 32 20.98 -0.95 8.53
C ARG A 32 20.25 -1.44 7.30
N GLU A 33 20.94 -1.51 6.17
CA GLU A 33 20.38 -2.10 4.96
C GLU A 33 19.99 -3.57 5.24
N PRO A 34 18.77 -3.99 4.87
CA PRO A 34 18.31 -5.36 5.09
C PRO A 34 19.22 -6.38 4.40
N ALA A 35 19.53 -7.46 5.10
CA ALA A 35 20.43 -8.50 4.58
C ALA A 35 19.85 -9.23 3.35
N PHE A 36 18.52 -9.37 3.28
CA PHE A 36 17.87 -10.00 2.14
C PHE A 36 18.00 -9.19 0.82
N TYR A 37 18.30 -7.88 0.86
CA TYR A 37 18.52 -7.07 -0.35
C TYR A 37 19.72 -7.52 -1.19
N GLY A 38 20.70 -8.16 -0.56
CA GLY A 38 21.88 -8.71 -1.24
C GLY A 38 21.64 -10.02 -1.99
N LEU A 39 20.40 -10.55 -1.95
CA LEU A 39 20.04 -11.83 -2.57
C LEU A 39 19.29 -11.63 -3.89
N SER A 40 19.23 -12.70 -4.66
CA SER A 40 18.43 -12.82 -5.88
C SER A 40 17.63 -14.12 -5.87
N THR A 41 16.51 -14.11 -6.60
CA THR A 41 15.71 -15.32 -6.84
C THR A 41 16.48 -16.34 -7.67
N ALA A 42 15.97 -17.57 -7.76
CA ALA A 42 16.56 -18.62 -8.58
C ALA A 42 16.66 -18.27 -10.07
N ASP A 43 15.79 -17.37 -10.56
CA ASP A 43 15.80 -16.82 -11.91
C ASP A 43 16.61 -15.51 -12.04
N GLY A 44 17.39 -15.17 -11.01
CA GLY A 44 18.36 -14.07 -11.04
C GLY A 44 17.78 -12.67 -10.77
N ILE A 45 16.53 -12.55 -10.33
CA ILE A 45 15.88 -11.27 -10.02
C ILE A 45 16.29 -10.82 -8.61
N SER A 46 16.79 -9.59 -8.47
CA SER A 46 17.14 -9.01 -7.17
C SER A 46 15.91 -8.97 -6.25
N TYR A 47 16.07 -9.40 -5.00
CA TYR A 47 15.00 -9.32 -4.00
C TYR A 47 14.52 -7.90 -3.76
N ARG A 48 15.39 -6.91 -3.86
CA ARG A 48 15.07 -5.49 -3.75
C ARG A 48 14.09 -5.02 -4.84
N SER A 49 14.07 -5.65 -6.02
CA SER A 49 13.09 -5.36 -7.07
C SER A 49 11.70 -5.97 -6.80
N ILE A 50 11.59 -6.86 -5.81
CA ILE A 50 10.37 -7.60 -5.50
C ILE A 50 9.68 -7.04 -4.25
N ALA A 51 10.41 -6.83 -3.14
CA ALA A 51 9.83 -6.35 -1.90
C ALA A 51 10.82 -5.49 -1.10
N TRP A 52 10.28 -4.61 -0.28
CA TRP A 52 11.06 -3.67 0.52
C TRP A 52 10.71 -3.81 2.00
N LEU A 53 11.72 -3.61 2.87
CA LEU A 53 11.48 -3.52 4.30
C LEU A 53 10.88 -2.13 4.60
N HIS A 54 9.63 -2.15 5.04
CA HIS A 54 8.93 -0.96 5.52
C HIS A 54 9.01 -0.94 7.05
N ARG A 55 9.58 0.14 7.62
CA ARG A 55 9.88 0.21 9.06
C ARG A 55 10.86 -0.89 9.49
N LYS A 56 10.69 -1.43 10.72
CA LYS A 56 11.62 -2.41 11.32
C LYS A 56 11.39 -3.85 10.87
N ASP A 57 10.14 -4.24 10.68
CA ASP A 57 9.73 -5.65 10.63
C ASP A 57 8.54 -5.93 9.71
N VAL A 58 8.22 -4.98 8.84
CA VAL A 58 7.15 -5.09 7.85
C VAL A 58 7.75 -5.23 6.46
N LEU A 59 7.52 -6.36 5.80
CA LEU A 59 7.82 -6.52 4.38
C LEU A 59 6.67 -5.94 3.55
N ALA A 60 6.96 -5.09 2.58
CA ALA A 60 5.96 -4.50 1.70
C ALA A 60 6.25 -4.82 0.24
N THR A 61 5.22 -5.13 -0.52
CA THR A 61 5.32 -5.36 -1.96
C THR A 61 4.06 -4.91 -2.69
N THR A 62 4.23 -4.39 -3.90
CA THR A 62 3.13 -4.14 -4.83
C THR A 62 3.17 -5.21 -5.91
N LEU A 63 2.20 -6.12 -5.92
CA LEU A 63 2.19 -7.31 -6.78
C LEU A 63 2.08 -6.97 -8.27
N LEU A 64 1.25 -5.98 -8.60
CA LEU A 64 1.13 -5.38 -9.93
C LEU A 64 1.44 -3.89 -9.81
N GLN A 65 2.60 -3.47 -10.33
CA GLN A 65 3.16 -2.12 -10.20
C GLN A 65 2.56 -1.14 -11.22
N THR A 66 1.50 -1.53 -11.93
CA THR A 66 0.74 -0.68 -12.84
C THR A 66 -0.75 -0.79 -12.54
N CYS A 67 -1.52 0.22 -12.98
CA CYS A 67 -2.96 0.28 -12.75
C CYS A 67 -3.66 0.65 -14.06
N ILE A 68 -4.82 0.03 -14.33
CA ILE A 68 -5.63 0.30 -15.53
C ILE A 68 -5.92 1.80 -15.71
N ARG A 69 -6.00 2.56 -14.61
CA ARG A 69 -6.31 3.99 -14.64
C ARG A 69 -5.09 4.89 -14.72
N PHE A 70 -3.89 4.39 -14.45
CA PHE A 70 -2.71 5.24 -14.24
C PHE A 70 -2.26 5.98 -15.51
N ARG A 71 -2.30 5.31 -16.66
CA ARG A 71 -1.80 5.85 -17.93
C ARG A 71 -2.70 6.91 -18.55
N ASP A 72 -3.99 6.87 -18.24
CA ASP A 72 -4.93 7.90 -18.64
C ASP A 72 -5.05 8.94 -17.52
N ARG A 73 -4.48 10.11 -17.73
CA ARG A 73 -4.49 11.21 -16.75
C ARG A 73 -5.90 11.68 -16.38
N SER A 74 -6.88 11.47 -17.25
CA SER A 74 -8.29 11.78 -16.96
C SER A 74 -8.93 10.76 -16.01
N GLN A 75 -8.32 9.60 -15.83
CA GLN A 75 -8.81 8.49 -15.00
C GLN A 75 -7.93 8.24 -13.76
N SER A 76 -6.69 8.72 -13.77
CA SER A 76 -5.71 8.43 -12.71
C SER A 76 -6.04 9.15 -11.40
N CYS A 77 -5.78 8.46 -10.27
CA CYS A 77 -5.76 9.13 -8.97
C CYS A 77 -4.65 10.19 -8.96
N GLN A 78 -5.00 11.43 -8.60
CA GLN A 78 -4.13 12.60 -8.80
C GLN A 78 -2.87 12.60 -7.92
N PHE A 79 -2.83 11.78 -6.88
CA PHE A 79 -1.69 11.62 -5.97
C PHE A 79 -0.91 10.32 -6.20
N CYS A 80 -1.32 9.47 -7.15
CA CYS A 80 -0.74 8.14 -7.29
C CYS A 80 0.60 8.18 -8.03
N ALA A 81 1.59 7.49 -7.46
CA ALA A 81 2.95 7.34 -7.98
C ALA A 81 3.29 5.88 -8.30
N ILE A 82 2.29 5.02 -8.54
CA ILE A 82 2.47 3.57 -8.61
C ILE A 82 3.52 3.12 -9.63
N GLU A 83 3.60 3.75 -10.79
CA GLU A 83 4.56 3.37 -11.83
C GLU A 83 5.96 3.98 -11.63
N GLN A 84 6.14 4.98 -10.76
CA GLN A 84 7.45 5.60 -10.53
C GLN A 84 8.47 4.59 -10.00
N SER A 85 8.05 3.64 -9.16
CA SER A 85 8.95 2.60 -8.65
C SER A 85 9.51 1.67 -9.73
N ILE A 86 8.89 1.62 -10.93
CA ILE A 86 9.40 0.83 -12.06
C ILE A 86 10.70 1.45 -12.58
N GLU A 87 10.79 2.79 -12.61
CA GLU A 87 12.00 3.51 -12.99
C GLU A 87 13.14 3.25 -12.01
N ASP A 88 12.82 2.99 -10.75
CA ASP A 88 13.76 2.60 -9.68
C ASP A 88 14.07 1.09 -9.65
N GLY A 89 13.63 0.34 -10.65
CA GLY A 89 13.93 -1.08 -10.82
C GLY A 89 12.94 -2.06 -10.19
N ALA A 90 11.77 -1.60 -9.74
CA ALA A 90 10.72 -2.53 -9.30
C ALA A 90 10.15 -3.31 -10.50
N LEU A 91 9.82 -4.59 -10.28
CA LEU A 91 9.15 -5.41 -11.30
C LEU A 91 7.72 -4.90 -11.56
N VAL A 92 7.33 -4.87 -12.84
CA VAL A 92 5.94 -4.53 -13.23
C VAL A 92 4.93 -5.52 -12.64
N ARG A 93 5.25 -6.80 -12.67
CA ARG A 93 4.45 -7.87 -12.06
C ARG A 93 5.35 -8.85 -11.34
N LYS A 94 4.99 -9.18 -10.12
CA LYS A 94 5.71 -10.16 -9.30
C LYS A 94 4.96 -11.48 -9.29
N SER A 95 5.68 -12.60 -9.42
CA SER A 95 5.05 -13.91 -9.32
C SER A 95 4.82 -14.28 -7.85
N PRO A 96 3.84 -15.14 -7.55
CA PRO A 96 3.62 -15.67 -6.21
C PRO A 96 4.88 -16.30 -5.61
N GLU A 97 5.63 -17.05 -6.40
CA GLU A 97 6.85 -17.75 -5.99
C GLU A 97 7.98 -16.77 -5.64
N GLN A 98 8.17 -15.71 -6.42
CA GLN A 98 9.16 -14.66 -6.15
C GLN A 98 8.87 -13.97 -4.80
N VAL A 99 7.62 -13.60 -4.55
CA VAL A 99 7.23 -12.97 -3.27
C VAL A 99 7.41 -13.93 -2.10
N ALA A 100 7.04 -15.21 -2.26
CA ALA A 100 7.20 -16.24 -1.24
C ALA A 100 8.66 -16.49 -0.89
N GLU A 101 9.55 -16.51 -1.89
CA GLU A 101 10.99 -16.67 -1.72
C GLU A 101 11.59 -15.50 -0.93
N VAL A 102 11.26 -14.27 -1.33
CA VAL A 102 11.72 -13.06 -0.62
C VAL A 102 11.19 -13.01 0.81
N ALA A 103 9.90 -13.32 1.03
CA ALA A 103 9.30 -13.31 2.36
C ALA A 103 10.00 -14.29 3.31
N ALA A 104 10.29 -15.52 2.86
CA ALA A 104 11.01 -16.50 3.66
C ALA A 104 12.45 -16.05 4.00
N ALA A 105 13.15 -15.42 3.06
CA ALA A 105 14.48 -14.87 3.31
C ALA A 105 14.45 -13.69 4.28
N ALA A 106 13.50 -12.75 4.11
CA ALA A 106 13.35 -11.58 4.96
C ALA A 106 13.02 -11.96 6.42
N VAL A 107 12.17 -12.97 6.63
CA VAL A 107 11.92 -13.51 7.98
C VAL A 107 13.19 -14.09 8.60
N ARG A 108 13.92 -14.91 7.84
CA ARG A 108 15.12 -15.58 8.34
C ARG A 108 16.27 -14.64 8.64
N LEU A 109 16.51 -13.63 7.78
CA LEU A 109 17.71 -12.80 7.82
C LEU A 109 17.52 -11.49 8.56
N ASP A 110 16.31 -10.92 8.50
CA ASP A 110 16.01 -9.59 9.01
C ASP A 110 14.88 -9.57 10.06
N GLY A 111 14.33 -10.74 10.41
CA GLY A 111 13.33 -10.86 11.48
C GLY A 111 12.00 -10.21 11.14
N VAL A 112 11.62 -10.19 9.87
CA VAL A 112 10.32 -9.68 9.42
C VAL A 112 9.18 -10.44 10.10
N LYS A 113 8.14 -9.70 10.54
CA LYS A 113 7.02 -10.22 11.32
C LYS A 113 5.68 -10.18 10.61
N GLN A 114 5.58 -9.41 9.53
CA GLN A 114 4.35 -9.31 8.74
C GLN A 114 4.65 -8.89 7.29
N LEU A 115 3.74 -9.26 6.40
CA LEU A 115 3.77 -8.89 4.99
C LEU A 115 2.56 -8.02 4.64
N VAL A 116 2.80 -6.89 3.99
CA VAL A 116 1.77 -6.07 3.35
C VAL A 116 1.91 -6.21 1.85
N MET A 117 0.84 -6.66 1.20
CA MET A 117 0.75 -6.78 -0.25
C MET A 117 -0.27 -5.79 -0.78
N THR A 118 0.14 -4.94 -1.71
CA THR A 118 -0.73 -4.05 -2.46
C THR A 118 -0.79 -4.46 -3.93
N THR A 119 -1.73 -3.93 -4.68
CA THR A 119 -1.78 -4.11 -6.12
C THR A 119 -2.37 -2.88 -6.80
N GLY A 120 -1.82 -2.50 -7.95
CA GLY A 120 -2.56 -1.68 -8.88
C GLY A 120 -3.74 -2.48 -9.44
N THR A 121 -4.80 -1.80 -9.83
CA THR A 121 -6.02 -2.42 -10.30
C THR A 121 -5.83 -2.97 -11.73
N PRO A 122 -5.92 -4.30 -11.94
CA PRO A 122 -5.91 -4.89 -13.27
C PRO A 122 -7.24 -4.67 -14.00
N ASN A 123 -7.23 -4.91 -15.32
CA ASN A 123 -8.45 -4.95 -16.10
C ASN A 123 -9.15 -6.32 -15.96
N SER A 124 -9.68 -6.60 -14.76
CA SER A 124 -10.39 -7.82 -14.44
C SER A 124 -11.38 -7.60 -13.31
N ASP A 125 -12.47 -8.36 -13.27
CA ASP A 125 -13.56 -8.24 -12.29
C ASP A 125 -13.10 -8.57 -10.86
N ASP A 126 -12.03 -9.33 -10.72
CA ASP A 126 -11.44 -9.66 -9.43
C ASP A 126 -10.61 -8.53 -8.81
N ARG A 127 -10.36 -7.45 -9.55
CA ARG A 127 -9.63 -6.24 -9.09
C ARG A 127 -8.27 -6.55 -8.42
N GLY A 128 -7.66 -7.68 -8.75
CA GLY A 128 -6.38 -8.15 -8.20
C GLY A 128 -6.52 -9.15 -7.05
N ALA A 129 -7.72 -9.48 -6.62
CA ALA A 129 -7.94 -10.43 -5.52
C ALA A 129 -7.39 -11.83 -5.83
N ARG A 130 -7.44 -12.28 -7.08
CA ARG A 130 -6.84 -13.57 -7.50
C ARG A 130 -5.34 -13.59 -7.27
N LEU A 131 -4.61 -12.61 -7.81
CA LEU A 131 -3.16 -12.54 -7.67
C LEU A 131 -2.77 -12.44 -6.18
N MET A 132 -3.56 -11.72 -5.39
CA MET A 132 -3.39 -11.59 -3.95
C MET A 132 -3.54 -12.94 -3.24
N ALA A 133 -4.60 -13.70 -3.54
CA ALA A 133 -4.84 -15.03 -2.97
C ALA A 133 -3.74 -16.03 -3.36
N GLU A 134 -3.40 -16.12 -4.65
CA GLU A 134 -2.33 -16.99 -5.15
C GLU A 134 -0.98 -16.69 -4.47
N THR A 135 -0.69 -15.40 -4.27
CA THR A 135 0.56 -14.97 -3.60
C THR A 135 0.54 -15.31 -2.12
N ALA A 136 -0.57 -15.07 -1.42
CA ALA A 136 -0.71 -15.41 -0.01
C ALA A 136 -0.52 -16.91 0.22
N GLU A 137 -1.15 -17.73 -0.60
CA GLU A 137 -1.02 -19.19 -0.54
C GLU A 137 0.46 -19.63 -0.75
N ALA A 138 1.15 -19.05 -1.75
CA ALA A 138 2.55 -19.33 -1.99
C ALA A 138 3.45 -18.93 -0.79
N VAL A 139 3.21 -17.77 -0.19
CA VAL A 139 3.91 -17.32 1.02
C VAL A 139 3.65 -18.26 2.18
N LYS A 140 2.38 -18.58 2.48
CA LYS A 140 2.01 -19.47 3.60
C LYS A 140 2.58 -20.87 3.48
N ARG A 141 2.80 -21.37 2.27
CA ARG A 141 3.52 -22.66 2.05
C ARG A 141 4.99 -22.63 2.48
N ARG A 142 5.64 -21.45 2.46
CA ARG A 142 7.08 -21.32 2.78
C ARG A 142 7.34 -20.78 4.17
N VAL A 143 6.49 -19.89 4.67
CA VAL A 143 6.69 -19.21 5.95
C VAL A 143 5.35 -18.83 6.59
N ASN A 144 5.25 -19.05 7.90
CA ASN A 144 4.08 -18.59 8.65
C ASN A 144 4.26 -17.12 9.03
N LEU A 145 3.70 -16.24 8.20
CA LEU A 145 3.80 -14.79 8.32
C LEU A 145 2.40 -14.18 8.22
N PRO A 146 1.97 -13.31 9.15
CA PRO A 146 0.73 -12.55 9.00
C PRO A 146 0.75 -11.72 7.70
N ILE A 147 -0.35 -11.73 6.96
CA ILE A 147 -0.47 -11.08 5.65
C ILE A 147 -1.64 -10.11 5.64
N GLN A 148 -1.37 -8.85 5.32
CA GLN A 148 -2.38 -7.89 4.93
C GLN A 148 -2.41 -7.75 3.41
N GLY A 149 -3.59 -7.99 2.81
CA GLY A 149 -3.83 -7.73 1.40
C GLY A 149 -4.50 -6.38 1.20
N GLN A 150 -4.18 -5.68 0.09
CA GLN A 150 -4.79 -4.39 -0.24
C GLN A 150 -5.15 -4.35 -1.73
N CYS A 151 -6.45 -4.29 -2.04
CA CYS A 151 -6.98 -4.18 -3.41
C CYS A 151 -8.25 -3.33 -3.45
N GLU A 152 -8.73 -2.99 -4.65
CA GLU A 152 -10.09 -2.46 -4.79
C GLU A 152 -11.13 -3.55 -4.52
N PRO A 153 -12.38 -3.19 -4.14
CA PRO A 153 -13.46 -4.16 -4.00
C PRO A 153 -13.65 -5.01 -5.25
N PRO A 154 -13.54 -6.34 -5.19
CA PRO A 154 -13.86 -7.22 -6.31
C PRO A 154 -15.36 -7.17 -6.61
N GLU A 155 -15.75 -7.46 -7.85
CA GLU A 155 -17.16 -7.49 -8.25
C GLU A 155 -17.90 -8.69 -7.61
N ASP A 156 -17.24 -9.84 -7.55
CA ASP A 156 -17.75 -11.04 -6.89
C ASP A 156 -17.28 -11.11 -5.41
N PRO A 157 -18.20 -10.98 -4.43
CA PRO A 157 -17.84 -11.00 -3.01
C PRO A 157 -17.26 -12.35 -2.53
N ARG A 158 -17.41 -13.43 -3.29
CA ARG A 158 -16.78 -14.72 -2.98
C ARG A 158 -15.26 -14.64 -2.96
N TRP A 159 -14.67 -13.60 -3.54
CA TRP A 159 -13.23 -13.38 -3.44
C TRP A 159 -12.76 -13.09 -2.03
N TYR A 160 -13.58 -12.50 -1.15
CA TYR A 160 -13.20 -12.29 0.25
C TYR A 160 -12.91 -13.62 0.94
N GLN A 161 -13.80 -14.61 0.78
CA GLN A 161 -13.58 -15.94 1.36
C GLN A 161 -12.35 -16.62 0.75
N ARG A 162 -12.17 -16.56 -0.58
CA ARG A 162 -10.98 -17.14 -1.24
C ARG A 162 -9.67 -16.51 -0.76
N MET A 163 -9.63 -15.19 -0.56
CA MET A 163 -8.47 -14.52 0.00
C MET A 163 -8.21 -14.95 1.45
N LYS A 164 -9.24 -15.09 2.27
CA LYS A 164 -9.13 -15.58 3.65
C LYS A 164 -8.61 -17.01 3.69
N ASP A 165 -9.16 -17.90 2.89
CA ASP A 165 -8.76 -19.31 2.80
C ASP A 165 -7.31 -19.46 2.30
N ALA A 166 -6.86 -18.57 1.41
CA ALA A 166 -5.48 -18.49 0.94
C ALA A 166 -4.48 -18.00 2.00
N GLY A 167 -4.97 -17.53 3.15
CA GLY A 167 -4.14 -17.11 4.29
C GLY A 167 -3.91 -15.61 4.40
N ILE A 168 -4.74 -14.77 3.78
CA ILE A 168 -4.76 -13.34 4.09
C ILE A 168 -5.44 -13.15 5.43
N ASP A 169 -4.76 -12.50 6.37
CA ASP A 169 -5.22 -12.31 7.73
C ASP A 169 -6.10 -11.05 7.86
N SER A 170 -5.75 -9.96 7.15
CA SER A 170 -6.50 -8.70 7.14
C SER A 170 -6.55 -8.07 5.75
N LEU A 171 -7.57 -7.26 5.47
CA LEU A 171 -7.84 -6.68 4.16
C LEU A 171 -7.94 -5.16 4.21
N GLY A 172 -7.28 -4.48 3.27
CA GLY A 172 -7.42 -3.04 3.03
C GLY A 172 -8.16 -2.77 1.71
N MET A 173 -9.18 -1.91 1.76
CA MET A 173 -9.85 -1.38 0.57
C MET A 173 -9.97 0.14 0.73
N HIS A 174 -9.13 0.91 0.01
CA HIS A 174 -8.93 2.31 0.35
C HIS A 174 -9.96 3.22 -0.33
N LEU A 175 -10.68 4.01 0.48
CA LEU A 175 -11.60 5.07 0.02
C LEU A 175 -10.85 6.33 -0.39
N GLU A 176 -9.86 6.71 0.40
CA GLU A 176 -9.00 7.91 0.32
C GLU A 176 -9.76 9.22 0.46
N VAL A 177 -10.84 9.42 -0.29
CA VAL A 177 -11.66 10.63 -0.35
C VAL A 177 -13.14 10.26 -0.27
N VAL A 178 -13.95 11.09 0.38
CA VAL A 178 -15.34 10.77 0.77
C VAL A 178 -16.36 11.56 -0.04
N GLU A 179 -16.24 12.91 -0.11
CA GLU A 179 -17.24 13.75 -0.76
C GLU A 179 -17.28 13.51 -2.28
N PRO A 180 -18.45 13.33 -2.88
CA PRO A 180 -18.58 12.94 -4.30
C PRO A 180 -17.87 13.87 -5.28
N ASP A 181 -17.90 15.20 -5.04
CA ASP A 181 -17.24 16.18 -5.90
C ASP A 181 -15.71 16.11 -5.76
N VAL A 182 -15.23 15.91 -4.54
CA VAL A 182 -13.80 15.73 -4.27
C VAL A 182 -13.33 14.42 -4.88
N ARG A 183 -14.10 13.33 -4.76
CA ARG A 183 -13.80 12.03 -5.38
C ARG A 183 -13.65 12.16 -6.90
N ARG A 184 -14.60 12.82 -7.59
CA ARG A 184 -14.52 13.02 -9.04
C ARG A 184 -13.29 13.79 -9.47
N ARG A 185 -12.85 14.76 -8.68
CA ARG A 185 -11.67 15.58 -8.96
C ARG A 185 -10.35 14.83 -8.66
N ILE A 186 -10.28 14.14 -7.53
CA ILE A 186 -9.04 13.53 -7.02
C ILE A 186 -8.86 12.08 -7.51
N LEU A 187 -9.95 11.35 -7.69
CA LEU A 187 -9.99 9.93 -8.02
C LEU A 187 -10.91 9.68 -9.24
N PRO A 188 -10.76 10.36 -10.38
CA PRO A 188 -11.77 10.36 -11.43
C PRO A 188 -12.21 8.94 -11.84
N GLY A 189 -11.30 8.05 -12.22
CA GLY A 189 -11.66 6.68 -12.60
C GLY A 189 -12.10 5.78 -11.43
N LYS A 190 -11.56 6.00 -10.22
CA LYS A 190 -11.96 5.24 -9.04
C LYS A 190 -13.32 5.69 -8.49
N SER A 191 -13.72 6.95 -8.76
CA SER A 191 -15.01 7.49 -8.34
C SER A 191 -16.21 6.87 -9.06
N GLU A 192 -15.99 6.12 -10.15
CA GLU A 192 -17.02 5.29 -10.80
C GLU A 192 -17.59 4.23 -9.84
N LEU A 193 -16.78 3.78 -8.88
CA LEU A 193 -17.23 2.95 -7.77
C LEU A 193 -17.81 3.84 -6.67
N SER A 194 -19.12 3.78 -6.46
CA SER A 194 -19.82 4.62 -5.48
C SER A 194 -19.41 4.32 -4.04
N LEU A 195 -19.64 5.26 -3.13
CA LEU A 195 -19.42 5.03 -1.70
C LEU A 195 -20.30 3.91 -1.16
N GLU A 196 -21.56 3.82 -1.60
CA GLU A 196 -22.46 2.76 -1.20
C GLU A 196 -21.91 1.39 -1.56
N ARG A 197 -21.35 1.23 -2.77
CA ARG A 197 -20.69 0.00 -3.19
C ARG A 197 -19.47 -0.33 -2.33
N TYR A 198 -18.73 0.68 -1.87
CA TYR A 198 -17.65 0.48 -0.89
C TYR A 198 -18.19 0.01 0.46
N TYR A 199 -19.28 0.59 0.97
CA TYR A 199 -19.88 0.18 2.25
C TYR A 199 -20.43 -1.25 2.19
N GLU A 200 -21.07 -1.65 1.08
CA GLU A 200 -21.47 -3.04 0.84
C GLU A 200 -20.24 -3.98 0.87
N ALA A 201 -19.20 -3.62 0.11
CA ALA A 201 -17.96 -4.37 0.06
C ALA A 201 -17.28 -4.51 1.44
N PHE A 202 -17.30 -3.45 2.25
CA PHE A 202 -16.80 -3.50 3.62
C PHE A 202 -17.62 -4.44 4.49
N ALA A 203 -18.95 -4.41 4.39
CA ALA A 203 -19.81 -5.30 5.14
C ALA A 203 -19.56 -6.77 4.79
N ASP A 204 -19.46 -7.09 3.49
CA ASP A 204 -19.14 -8.42 2.99
C ASP A 204 -17.76 -8.88 3.47
N ALA A 205 -16.75 -8.00 3.39
CA ALA A 205 -15.40 -8.31 3.84
C ALA A 205 -15.34 -8.53 5.37
N VAL A 206 -16.02 -7.69 6.17
CA VAL A 206 -16.07 -7.85 7.63
C VAL A 206 -16.76 -9.14 8.03
N ALA A 207 -17.79 -9.59 7.30
CA ALA A 207 -18.44 -10.87 7.55
C ALA A 207 -17.46 -12.06 7.41
N VAL A 208 -16.43 -11.93 6.57
CA VAL A 208 -15.42 -12.97 6.33
C VAL A 208 -14.18 -12.81 7.21
N PHE A 209 -13.62 -11.61 7.25
CA PHE A 209 -12.35 -11.34 7.95
C PHE A 209 -12.53 -11.09 9.45
N GLY A 210 -13.68 -10.55 9.85
CA GLY A 210 -13.98 -10.16 11.21
C GLY A 210 -13.85 -8.64 11.43
N ARG A 211 -14.44 -8.17 12.53
CA ARG A 211 -14.37 -6.76 12.96
C ARG A 211 -12.94 -6.37 13.29
N GLY A 212 -12.49 -5.23 12.74
CA GLY A 212 -11.15 -4.71 12.96
C GLY A 212 -10.09 -5.25 11.98
N GLU A 213 -10.39 -6.33 11.26
CA GLU A 213 -9.47 -6.93 10.26
C GLU A 213 -9.66 -6.36 8.84
N VAL A 214 -10.66 -5.51 8.65
CA VAL A 214 -10.86 -4.75 7.42
C VAL A 214 -10.55 -3.28 7.67
N SER A 215 -9.81 -2.65 6.76
CA SER A 215 -9.34 -1.27 6.93
C SER A 215 -9.47 -0.44 5.67
N THR A 216 -9.45 0.88 5.85
CA THR A 216 -9.37 1.85 4.75
C THR A 216 -8.51 3.04 5.13
N TYR A 217 -7.79 3.63 4.15
CA TYR A 217 -7.19 4.94 4.31
C TYR A 217 -8.17 6.04 3.93
N LEU A 218 -8.15 7.12 4.71
CA LEU A 218 -8.78 8.41 4.43
C LEU A 218 -7.68 9.47 4.46
N LEU A 219 -7.55 10.25 3.37
CA LEU A 219 -6.47 11.22 3.19
C LEU A 219 -6.98 12.63 3.49
N ALA A 220 -6.72 13.12 4.70
CA ALA A 220 -7.09 14.48 5.10
C ALA A 220 -6.24 15.51 4.35
N GLY A 221 -6.89 16.55 3.80
CA GLY A 221 -6.24 17.63 3.07
C GLY A 221 -6.45 17.62 1.56
N LEU A 222 -7.19 16.66 1.01
CA LEU A 222 -7.51 16.58 -0.42
C LEU A 222 -8.79 17.36 -0.81
N GLY A 223 -9.51 17.86 0.19
CA GLY A 223 -10.68 18.73 -0.04
C GLY A 223 -11.97 18.29 0.63
N ASP A 224 -11.99 17.08 1.23
CA ASP A 224 -13.11 16.68 2.08
C ASP A 224 -13.22 17.58 3.31
N SER A 225 -14.45 17.88 3.72
CA SER A 225 -14.72 18.55 4.99
C SER A 225 -14.38 17.65 6.18
N LYS A 226 -14.08 18.27 7.32
CA LYS A 226 -13.83 17.54 8.56
C LYS A 226 -15.07 16.74 8.99
N GLU A 227 -16.23 17.31 8.79
CA GLU A 227 -17.54 16.73 9.10
C GLU A 227 -17.78 15.47 8.27
N ALA A 228 -17.56 15.53 6.95
CA ALA A 228 -17.72 14.36 6.05
C ALA A 228 -16.73 13.23 6.40
N LEU A 229 -15.49 13.57 6.74
CA LEU A 229 -14.50 12.57 7.18
C LEU A 229 -14.92 11.93 8.50
N LEU A 230 -15.43 12.71 9.46
CA LEU A 230 -15.88 12.19 10.76
C LEU A 230 -17.09 11.27 10.59
N ASP A 231 -18.11 11.68 9.83
CA ASP A 231 -19.30 10.86 9.58
C ASP A 231 -18.94 9.55 8.89
N CYS A 232 -18.03 9.60 7.91
CA CYS A 232 -17.50 8.40 7.28
C CYS A 232 -16.79 7.48 8.27
N CYS A 233 -15.93 8.02 9.15
CA CYS A 233 -15.24 7.24 10.18
C CYS A 233 -16.23 6.54 11.12
N LEU A 234 -17.25 7.26 11.58
CA LEU A 234 -18.28 6.68 12.47
C LEU A 234 -19.01 5.52 11.79
N ARG A 235 -19.45 5.72 10.54
CA ARG A 235 -20.10 4.66 9.75
C ARG A 235 -19.19 3.44 9.53
N LEU A 236 -17.92 3.66 9.24
CA LEU A 236 -16.93 2.57 9.08
C LEU A 236 -16.72 1.78 10.37
N ILE A 237 -16.60 2.47 11.51
CA ILE A 237 -16.46 1.85 12.84
C ILE A 237 -17.69 1.00 13.18
N GLU A 238 -18.90 1.50 12.91
CA GLU A 238 -20.15 0.74 13.10
C GLU A 238 -20.15 -0.56 12.28
N LEU A 239 -19.70 -0.50 11.03
CA LEU A 239 -19.53 -1.69 10.17
C LEU A 239 -18.42 -2.64 10.68
N GLY A 240 -17.51 -2.17 11.53
CA GLY A 240 -16.37 -2.96 12.01
C GLY A 240 -15.10 -2.79 11.17
N VAL A 241 -15.04 -1.74 10.36
CA VAL A 241 -13.87 -1.36 9.55
C VAL A 241 -12.99 -0.39 10.33
N TYR A 242 -11.68 -0.54 10.20
CA TYR A 242 -10.71 0.37 10.82
C TYR A 242 -10.39 1.54 9.86
N PRO A 243 -10.79 2.78 10.15
CA PRO A 243 -10.45 3.95 9.35
C PRO A 243 -9.07 4.49 9.77
N PHE A 244 -8.11 4.49 8.84
CA PHE A 244 -6.84 5.19 8.99
C PHE A 244 -6.96 6.60 8.40
N VAL A 245 -7.13 7.60 9.23
CA VAL A 245 -7.10 9.01 8.81
C VAL A 245 -5.66 9.50 8.89
N VAL A 246 -5.09 9.85 7.75
CA VAL A 246 -3.71 10.33 7.65
C VAL A 246 -3.67 11.65 6.85
N PRO A 247 -2.76 12.59 7.20
CA PRO A 247 -2.57 13.79 6.40
C PRO A 247 -2.04 13.40 5.02
N PHE A 248 -2.57 14.04 3.98
CA PHE A 248 -2.02 13.90 2.64
C PHE A 248 -0.62 14.54 2.58
N VAL A 249 0.33 13.82 2.02
CA VAL A 249 1.68 14.29 1.74
C VAL A 249 1.92 14.20 0.23
N PRO A 250 2.16 15.32 -0.45
CA PRO A 250 2.45 15.32 -1.89
C PRO A 250 3.68 14.45 -2.22
N ILE A 251 3.58 13.74 -3.33
CA ILE A 251 4.69 12.95 -3.87
C ILE A 251 5.16 13.63 -5.16
N SER A 252 6.47 13.80 -5.29
CA SER A 252 7.07 14.44 -6.46
C SER A 252 6.72 13.67 -7.75
N GLY A 253 6.46 14.40 -8.83
CA GLY A 253 6.04 13.85 -10.12
C GLY A 253 4.57 13.45 -10.22
N THR A 254 3.77 13.66 -9.17
CA THR A 254 2.31 13.49 -9.23
C THR A 254 1.60 14.82 -9.54
N PRO A 255 0.35 14.80 -10.05
CA PRO A 255 -0.40 16.04 -10.30
C PRO A 255 -0.64 16.92 -9.07
N LEU A 256 -0.52 16.37 -7.88
CA LEU A 256 -0.71 17.08 -6.61
C LEU A 256 0.62 17.38 -5.88
N GLU A 257 1.74 17.44 -6.61
CA GLU A 257 3.03 17.86 -6.05
C GLU A 257 3.00 19.29 -5.50
#